data_c86f8ef56d6365d7bb40898720f34881
#
_entry.id   c86f8ef56d6365d7bb40898720f34881
#
_cell.length_a   1.000
_cell.length_b   1.000
_cell.length_c   1.000
_cell.angle_alpha   90.00
_cell.angle_beta   90.00
_cell.angle_gamma   90.00
#
_symmetry.space_group_name_H-M   'P 1'
#
loop_
_entity.id
_entity.type
_entity.pdbx_description
1 polymer ?
#
loop_
_entity_poly.entity_id
_entity_poly.type
_entity_poly.pdbx_seq_one_letter_code
_entity_poly.pdbx_strand_id
1 'polypeptide(L)'
;MSMRDPQILDIEQVIKSKAGKNAKRIPKFVINWFKNFMHLDYINGFLKEGYVGVEFCENAIRYLGVELEVEGLENLPKDGRKYTFVSNHPLGAIDGVTLGAIIGREYDGKIRYLMNDLLMNLKGMAPLGIPINKLGGQARSLSKLINEVYSSDNQMIVFPAGLCSRNIDGKIQDLEWGKSFIKFSRLTGRDIVPIHFDGENSKRFYRVATWCKRLKLKFNFAMMLLPDEMYRSTGKKYKITIGKPIPVSEFDKSKSDHEWAQTVRSKVYDL
;
A
#
# COMPACT_ATOMS: atom_id res chain seq x y z
N MET A 1 6.52 23.55 12.15
CA MET A 1 7.43 23.58 10.98
C MET A 1 7.42 22.18 10.40
N SER A 2 7.00 22.01 9.14
CA SER A 2 6.97 20.68 8.49
C SER A 2 8.39 20.14 8.39
N MET A 3 8.60 18.89 8.82
CA MET A 3 9.91 18.22 8.68
C MET A 3 10.13 17.87 7.21
N ARG A 4 11.23 18.36 6.62
CA ARG A 4 11.62 18.05 5.24
C ARG A 4 12.82 17.11 5.24
N ASP A 5 12.76 16.04 4.46
CA ASP A 5 13.85 15.07 4.29
C ASP A 5 14.01 14.71 2.80
N PRO A 6 14.64 15.58 2.01
CA PRO A 6 14.83 15.37 0.58
C PRO A 6 15.55 14.05 0.27
N GLN A 7 15.12 13.40 -0.81
CA GLN A 7 15.68 12.14 -1.28
C GLN A 7 15.88 12.16 -2.79
N ILE A 8 16.90 11.45 -3.25
CA ILE A 8 17.13 11.13 -4.65
C ILE A 8 17.30 9.61 -4.74
N LEU A 9 16.51 8.97 -5.57
CA LEU A 9 16.69 7.55 -5.89
C LEU A 9 17.74 7.43 -7.01
N ASP A 10 18.86 6.79 -6.68
CA ASP A 10 19.91 6.47 -7.64
C ASP A 10 19.85 4.98 -7.99
N ILE A 11 19.29 4.69 -9.15
CA ILE A 11 19.18 3.31 -9.67
C ILE A 11 20.56 2.66 -9.88
N GLU A 12 21.60 3.44 -10.20
CA GLU A 12 22.94 2.88 -10.37
C GLU A 12 23.49 2.38 -9.06
N GLN A 13 23.27 3.12 -7.97
CA GLN A 13 23.64 2.65 -6.64
C GLN A 13 22.85 1.40 -6.24
N VAL A 14 21.56 1.35 -6.53
CA VAL A 14 20.72 0.17 -6.26
C VAL A 14 21.22 -1.04 -7.07
N ILE A 15 21.51 -0.88 -8.35
CA ILE A 15 22.06 -1.93 -9.18
C ILE A 15 23.43 -2.38 -8.66
N LYS A 16 24.33 -1.44 -8.32
CA LYS A 16 25.65 -1.76 -7.76
C LYS A 16 25.55 -2.55 -6.46
N SER A 17 24.63 -2.17 -5.58
CA SER A 17 24.44 -2.86 -4.29
C SER A 17 23.90 -4.29 -4.44
N LYS A 18 23.05 -4.54 -5.44
CA LYS A 18 22.41 -5.84 -5.66
C LYS A 18 23.22 -6.76 -6.58
N ALA A 19 23.81 -6.23 -7.65
CA ALA A 19 24.58 -7.00 -8.63
C ALA A 19 26.07 -7.15 -8.26
N GLY A 20 26.57 -6.42 -7.25
CA GLY A 20 27.96 -6.50 -6.80
C GLY A 20 28.97 -6.31 -7.94
N LYS A 21 29.95 -7.22 -8.06
CA LYS A 21 30.99 -7.17 -9.12
C LYS A 21 30.39 -7.22 -10.54
N ASN A 22 29.23 -7.81 -10.73
CA ASN A 22 28.56 -7.93 -12.03
C ASN A 22 27.89 -6.64 -12.49
N ALA A 23 27.70 -5.64 -11.61
CA ALA A 23 27.13 -4.35 -11.97
C ALA A 23 27.92 -3.63 -13.07
N LYS A 24 29.25 -3.78 -13.08
CA LYS A 24 30.15 -3.19 -14.11
C LYS A 24 29.93 -3.74 -15.51
N ARG A 25 29.24 -4.88 -15.64
CA ARG A 25 28.97 -5.55 -16.94
C ARG A 25 27.65 -5.07 -17.58
N ILE A 26 26.84 -4.29 -16.86
CA ILE A 26 25.56 -3.78 -17.36
C ILE A 26 25.84 -2.56 -18.24
N PRO A 27 25.50 -2.61 -19.54
CA PRO A 27 25.73 -1.48 -20.45
C PRO A 27 24.96 -0.24 -20.02
N LYS A 28 25.55 0.95 -20.17
CA LYS A 28 24.92 2.23 -19.79
C LYS A 28 23.56 2.46 -20.47
N PHE A 29 23.40 2.02 -21.72
CA PHE A 29 22.12 2.17 -22.42
C PHE A 29 21.00 1.38 -21.74
N VAL A 30 21.27 0.21 -21.16
CA VAL A 30 20.30 -0.59 -20.40
C VAL A 30 19.90 0.16 -19.12
N ILE A 31 20.88 0.74 -18.42
CA ILE A 31 20.62 1.54 -17.22
C ILE A 31 19.77 2.77 -17.56
N ASN A 32 20.11 3.49 -18.63
CA ASN A 32 19.36 4.67 -19.08
C ASN A 32 17.95 4.29 -19.53
N TRP A 33 17.80 3.19 -20.26
CA TRP A 33 16.49 2.67 -20.63
C TRP A 33 15.65 2.36 -19.39
N PHE A 34 16.24 1.75 -18.38
CA PHE A 34 15.55 1.42 -17.12
C PHE A 34 15.18 2.66 -16.31
N LYS A 35 16.06 3.69 -16.26
CA LYS A 35 15.76 4.99 -15.65
C LYS A 35 14.54 5.64 -16.30
N ASN A 36 14.51 5.67 -17.64
CA ASN A 36 13.39 6.23 -18.38
C ASN A 36 12.11 5.44 -18.18
N PHE A 37 12.22 4.11 -18.21
CA PHE A 37 11.08 3.20 -17.96
C PHE A 37 10.47 3.38 -16.57
N MET A 38 11.28 3.62 -15.56
CA MET A 38 10.87 3.88 -14.19
C MET A 38 10.40 5.32 -13.96
N HIS A 39 10.44 6.18 -14.97
CA HIS A 39 10.17 7.62 -14.85
C HIS A 39 10.95 8.29 -13.70
N LEU A 40 12.22 7.91 -13.56
CA LEU A 40 13.00 8.22 -12.37
C LEU A 40 13.19 9.73 -12.15
N ASP A 41 13.34 10.52 -13.24
CA ASP A 41 13.47 11.97 -13.16
C ASP A 41 12.18 12.60 -12.62
N TYR A 42 11.02 12.10 -13.04
CA TYR A 42 9.72 12.54 -12.54
C TYR A 42 9.57 12.22 -11.04
N ILE A 43 9.88 10.99 -10.64
CA ILE A 43 9.82 10.57 -9.25
C ILE A 43 10.80 11.37 -8.39
N ASN A 44 12.05 11.57 -8.85
CA ASN A 44 13.05 12.34 -8.13
C ASN A 44 12.68 13.83 -8.06
N GLY A 45 11.96 14.38 -9.05
CA GLY A 45 11.40 15.72 -8.99
C GLY A 45 10.54 15.90 -7.74
N PHE A 46 9.65 14.96 -7.47
CA PHE A 46 8.81 14.95 -6.27
C PHE A 46 9.60 14.70 -4.98
N LEU A 47 10.48 13.70 -4.98
CA LEU A 47 11.22 13.30 -3.77
C LEU A 47 12.18 14.37 -3.26
N LYS A 48 12.68 15.24 -4.14
CA LYS A 48 13.53 16.39 -3.78
C LYS A 48 12.81 17.41 -2.91
N GLU A 49 11.49 17.51 -3.00
CA GLU A 49 10.67 18.39 -2.16
C GLU A 49 10.72 18.00 -0.68
N GLY A 50 11.05 16.74 -0.38
CA GLY A 50 11.31 16.24 0.95
C GLY A 50 10.09 16.12 1.86
N TYR A 51 8.87 16.01 1.32
CA TYR A 51 7.66 15.78 2.11
C TYR A 51 7.74 14.48 2.90
N VAL A 52 7.15 14.45 4.10
CA VAL A 52 7.22 13.31 5.02
C VAL A 52 5.85 13.03 5.62
N GLY A 53 5.54 11.75 5.84
CA GLY A 53 4.30 11.33 6.51
C GLY A 53 3.05 11.63 5.69
N VAL A 54 2.01 12.14 6.31
CA VAL A 54 0.74 12.47 5.64
C VAL A 54 0.93 13.56 4.60
N GLU A 55 1.79 14.55 4.87
CA GLU A 55 2.13 15.60 3.91
C GLU A 55 2.75 15.02 2.61
N PHE A 56 3.55 13.95 2.72
CA PHE A 56 4.03 13.21 1.55
C PHE A 56 2.87 12.64 0.73
N CYS A 57 1.90 12.01 1.39
CA CYS A 57 0.75 11.41 0.73
C CYS A 57 -0.10 12.46 -0.01
N GLU A 58 -0.42 13.56 0.66
CA GLU A 58 -1.21 14.65 0.08
C GLU A 58 -0.53 15.30 -1.13
N ASN A 59 0.77 15.58 -1.00
CA ASN A 59 1.51 16.22 -2.08
C ASN A 59 1.84 15.26 -3.23
N ALA A 60 1.94 13.94 -2.99
CA ALA A 60 2.07 12.95 -4.05
C ALA A 60 0.83 12.92 -4.95
N ILE A 61 -0.38 12.95 -4.37
CA ILE A 61 -1.64 13.04 -5.13
C ILE A 61 -1.67 14.33 -5.95
N ARG A 62 -1.32 15.47 -5.33
CA ARG A 62 -1.28 16.77 -6.00
C ARG A 62 -0.26 16.79 -7.13
N TYR A 63 0.94 16.25 -6.91
CA TYR A 63 2.02 16.18 -7.92
C TYR A 63 1.63 15.33 -9.12
N LEU A 64 0.90 14.23 -8.90
CA LEU A 64 0.35 13.38 -9.94
C LEU A 64 -0.88 14.00 -10.62
N GLY A 65 -1.45 15.08 -10.08
CA GLY A 65 -2.70 15.66 -10.59
C GLY A 65 -3.88 14.68 -10.53
N VAL A 66 -3.85 13.74 -9.59
CA VAL A 66 -4.93 12.75 -9.42
C VAL A 66 -6.12 13.41 -8.76
N GLU A 67 -7.30 13.22 -9.37
CA GLU A 67 -8.58 13.64 -8.81
C GLU A 67 -9.23 12.50 -8.02
N LEU A 68 -9.75 12.84 -6.84
CA LEU A 68 -10.38 11.86 -5.96
C LEU A 68 -11.85 12.19 -5.78
N GLU A 69 -12.71 11.23 -6.05
CA GLU A 69 -14.12 11.24 -5.69
C GLU A 69 -14.30 10.32 -4.47
N VAL A 70 -14.63 10.92 -3.32
CA VAL A 70 -14.70 10.18 -2.06
C VAL A 70 -16.15 10.17 -1.56
N GLU A 71 -16.74 8.99 -1.48
CA GLU A 71 -18.05 8.75 -0.90
C GLU A 71 -17.93 8.14 0.49
N GLY A 72 -18.85 8.44 1.38
CA GLY A 72 -18.89 7.87 2.72
C GLY A 72 -17.89 8.49 3.70
N LEU A 73 -17.41 9.72 3.47
CA LEU A 73 -16.56 10.42 4.45
C LEU A 73 -17.23 10.55 5.82
N GLU A 74 -18.55 10.66 5.84
CA GLU A 74 -19.36 10.69 7.06
C GLU A 74 -19.32 9.39 7.87
N ASN A 75 -18.90 8.28 7.25
CA ASN A 75 -18.69 6.99 7.90
C ASN A 75 -17.38 6.91 8.69
N LEU A 76 -16.48 7.89 8.53
CA LEU A 76 -15.25 7.95 9.32
C LEU A 76 -15.58 8.30 10.77
N PRO A 77 -15.31 7.40 11.74
CA PRO A 77 -15.67 7.63 13.13
C PRO A 77 -14.86 8.78 13.75
N LYS A 78 -15.55 9.65 14.51
CA LYS A 78 -14.94 10.82 15.19
C LYS A 78 -15.07 10.74 16.73
N ASP A 79 -15.20 9.52 17.25
CA ASP A 79 -15.43 9.23 18.67
C ASP A 79 -14.14 9.06 19.50
N GLY A 80 -12.99 9.31 18.91
CA GLY A 80 -11.68 9.18 19.55
C GLY A 80 -11.15 7.75 19.68
N ARG A 81 -11.94 6.74 19.29
CA ARG A 81 -11.49 5.33 19.27
C ARG A 81 -10.51 5.07 18.14
N LYS A 82 -9.89 3.91 18.19
CA LYS A 82 -8.93 3.43 17.19
C LYS A 82 -9.57 2.37 16.30
N TYR A 83 -9.33 2.46 15.01
CA TYR A 83 -9.94 1.64 13.98
C TYR A 83 -8.89 0.94 13.13
N THR A 84 -9.31 -0.12 12.46
CA THR A 84 -8.54 -0.78 11.40
C THR A 84 -9.24 -0.50 10.08
N PHE A 85 -8.63 0.33 9.24
CA PHE A 85 -9.09 0.61 7.88
C PHE A 85 -8.55 -0.47 6.95
N VAL A 86 -9.43 -1.13 6.22
CA VAL A 86 -9.05 -2.20 5.29
C VAL A 86 -9.54 -1.87 3.90
N SER A 87 -8.68 -2.06 2.90
CA SER A 87 -9.01 -1.77 1.51
C SER A 87 -8.51 -2.86 0.58
N ASN A 88 -9.19 -3.01 -0.57
CA ASN A 88 -8.59 -3.64 -1.74
C ASN A 88 -7.37 -2.85 -2.20
N HIS A 89 -6.51 -3.48 -3.02
CA HIS A 89 -5.20 -2.93 -3.40
C HIS A 89 -5.02 -2.94 -4.93
N PRO A 90 -5.83 -2.19 -5.70
CA PRO A 90 -5.82 -2.31 -7.16
C PRO A 90 -4.55 -1.78 -7.81
N LEU A 91 -4.00 -0.66 -7.34
CA LEU A 91 -2.93 0.08 -8.01
C LEU A 91 -1.54 -0.11 -7.39
N GLY A 92 -1.47 -0.43 -6.11
CA GLY A 92 -0.22 -0.74 -5.40
C GLY A 92 0.57 0.46 -4.89
N ALA A 93 0.38 1.64 -5.43
CA ALA A 93 1.03 2.87 -4.96
C ALA A 93 0.01 3.99 -4.71
N ILE A 94 -0.82 4.30 -5.69
CA ILE A 94 -1.79 5.40 -5.63
C ILE A 94 -2.83 5.18 -4.53
N ASP A 95 -3.37 3.97 -4.41
CA ASP A 95 -4.31 3.59 -3.36
C ASP A 95 -3.67 3.77 -1.96
N GLY A 96 -2.40 3.39 -1.80
CA GLY A 96 -1.67 3.59 -0.55
C GLY A 96 -1.56 5.06 -0.15
N VAL A 97 -1.05 5.92 -1.06
CA VAL A 97 -0.91 7.35 -0.75
C VAL A 97 -2.26 8.05 -0.63
N THR A 98 -3.28 7.60 -1.39
CA THR A 98 -4.64 8.15 -1.29
C THR A 98 -5.25 7.92 0.09
N LEU A 99 -5.21 6.69 0.59
CA LEU A 99 -5.71 6.39 1.94
C LEU A 99 -4.90 7.13 3.01
N GLY A 100 -3.59 7.28 2.81
CA GLY A 100 -2.74 8.08 3.69
C GLY A 100 -3.12 9.54 3.78
N ALA A 101 -3.47 10.12 2.64
CA ALA A 101 -3.93 11.51 2.59
C ALA A 101 -5.31 11.67 3.26
N ILE A 102 -6.28 10.82 2.90
CA ILE A 102 -7.65 10.93 3.39
C ILE A 102 -7.71 10.66 4.90
N ILE A 103 -7.27 9.46 5.32
CA ILE A 103 -7.36 9.03 6.71
C ILE A 103 -6.37 9.83 7.58
N GLY A 104 -5.17 10.12 7.05
CA GLY A 104 -4.18 10.90 7.77
C GLY A 104 -4.66 12.30 8.11
N ARG A 105 -5.38 12.96 7.21
CA ARG A 105 -5.99 14.28 7.47
C ARG A 105 -7.05 14.22 8.56
N GLU A 106 -7.93 13.21 8.51
CA GLU A 106 -9.05 13.08 9.45
C GLU A 106 -8.63 12.68 10.87
N TYR A 107 -7.43 12.11 11.02
CA TYR A 107 -6.91 11.61 12.30
C TYR A 107 -5.56 12.25 12.70
N ASP A 108 -5.34 13.51 12.38
CA ASP A 108 -4.17 14.32 12.79
C ASP A 108 -2.81 13.65 12.52
N GLY A 109 -2.69 12.92 11.42
CA GLY A 109 -1.47 12.20 11.03
C GLY A 109 -1.20 10.93 11.83
N LYS A 110 -2.08 10.55 12.76
CA LYS A 110 -1.94 9.34 13.60
C LYS A 110 -2.36 8.09 12.83
N ILE A 111 -1.62 7.74 11.82
CA ILE A 111 -1.85 6.56 10.98
C ILE A 111 -0.60 5.69 10.89
N ARG A 112 -0.78 4.37 10.69
CA ARG A 112 0.31 3.42 10.40
C ARG A 112 -0.16 2.40 9.37
N TYR A 113 0.81 1.97 8.55
CA TYR A 113 0.63 0.93 7.53
C TYR A 113 1.43 -0.32 7.84
N LEU A 114 0.86 -1.46 7.59
CA LEU A 114 1.66 -2.67 7.35
C LEU A 114 2.15 -2.64 5.90
N MET A 115 3.44 -2.42 5.68
CA MET A 115 3.98 -2.24 4.32
C MET A 115 5.25 -3.05 4.05
N ASN A 116 5.52 -3.21 2.75
CA ASN A 116 6.72 -3.89 2.28
C ASN A 116 7.98 -3.07 2.60
N ASP A 117 9.09 -3.75 2.88
CA ASP A 117 10.40 -3.17 3.17
C ASP A 117 10.92 -2.22 2.08
N LEU A 118 10.53 -2.44 0.82
CA LEU A 118 10.92 -1.54 -0.27
C LEU A 118 10.39 -0.13 -0.06
N LEU A 119 9.16 0.00 0.44
CA LEU A 119 8.54 1.29 0.72
C LEU A 119 9.17 1.98 1.93
N MET A 120 9.78 1.23 2.84
CA MET A 120 10.55 1.80 3.97
C MET A 120 11.80 2.56 3.52
N ASN A 121 12.27 2.34 2.27
CA ASN A 121 13.38 3.10 1.71
C ASN A 121 12.92 4.47 1.15
N LEU A 122 11.62 4.72 1.05
CA LEU A 122 11.08 6.04 0.73
C LEU A 122 10.98 6.85 2.04
N LYS A 123 11.88 7.81 2.23
CA LYS A 123 11.94 8.63 3.44
C LYS A 123 10.61 9.29 3.79
N GLY A 124 9.86 9.72 2.76
CA GLY A 124 8.54 10.31 2.93
C GLY A 124 7.50 9.36 3.52
N MET A 125 7.55 8.06 3.18
CA MET A 125 6.60 7.04 3.65
C MET A 125 7.08 6.31 4.90
N ALA A 126 8.39 6.27 5.15
CA ALA A 126 8.99 5.49 6.23
C ALA A 126 8.38 5.75 7.62
N PRO A 127 8.04 7.00 8.01
CA PRO A 127 7.43 7.27 9.31
C PRO A 127 6.02 6.68 9.47
N LEU A 128 5.32 6.41 8.37
CA LEU A 128 4.00 5.79 8.40
C LEU A 128 4.06 4.26 8.38
N GLY A 129 5.23 3.69 8.05
CA GLY A 129 5.40 2.28 7.77
C GLY A 129 5.75 1.41 8.95
N ILE A 130 5.25 0.18 8.92
CA ILE A 130 5.67 -0.94 9.76
C ILE A 130 6.19 -2.02 8.80
N PRO A 131 7.49 -2.34 8.80
CA PRO A 131 8.06 -3.32 7.88
C PRO A 131 7.60 -4.73 8.23
N ILE A 132 6.96 -5.43 7.28
CA ILE A 132 6.46 -6.80 7.50
C ILE A 132 7.46 -7.89 7.09
N ASN A 133 8.48 -7.58 6.29
CA ASN A 133 9.41 -8.57 5.73
C ASN A 133 10.81 -8.59 6.36
N LYS A 134 11.21 -7.57 7.14
CA LYS A 134 12.56 -7.48 7.74
C LYS A 134 12.90 -8.57 8.74
N LEU A 135 11.92 -9.32 9.17
CA LEU A 135 12.06 -10.27 10.27
C LEU A 135 12.03 -11.72 9.80
N GLY A 136 12.54 -11.98 8.60
CA GLY A 136 12.73 -13.34 8.09
C GLY A 136 13.35 -14.24 9.16
N GLY A 137 12.59 -15.23 9.65
CA GLY A 137 12.99 -16.13 10.73
C GLY A 137 12.54 -15.75 12.15
N GLN A 138 11.98 -14.57 12.38
CA GLN A 138 11.50 -14.13 13.71
C GLN A 138 10.01 -13.78 13.72
N ALA A 139 9.16 -14.73 13.37
CA ALA A 139 7.69 -14.53 13.35
C ALA A 139 7.13 -13.99 14.69
N ARG A 140 7.76 -14.35 15.82
CA ARG A 140 7.37 -13.85 17.15
C ARG A 140 7.64 -12.36 17.34
N SER A 141 8.79 -11.85 16.88
CA SER A 141 9.15 -10.43 17.00
C SER A 141 8.27 -9.56 16.09
N LEU A 142 7.94 -10.04 14.89
CA LEU A 142 6.99 -9.37 14.01
C LEU A 142 5.59 -9.29 14.64
N SER A 143 5.09 -10.40 15.18
CA SER A 143 3.79 -10.41 15.87
C SER A 143 3.76 -9.46 17.07
N LYS A 144 4.86 -9.38 17.84
CA LYS A 144 4.99 -8.43 18.95
C LYS A 144 4.96 -6.99 18.45
N LEU A 145 5.75 -6.65 17.43
CA LEU A 145 5.77 -5.31 16.84
C LEU A 145 4.38 -4.89 16.31
N ILE A 146 3.71 -5.78 15.57
CA ILE A 146 2.36 -5.49 15.06
C ILE A 146 1.40 -5.27 16.23
N ASN A 147 1.46 -6.09 17.28
CA ASN A 147 0.61 -5.93 18.44
C ASN A 147 0.86 -4.60 19.17
N GLU A 148 2.12 -4.19 19.34
CA GLU A 148 2.51 -2.91 19.93
C GLU A 148 1.90 -1.74 19.15
N VAL A 149 1.97 -1.79 17.80
CA VAL A 149 1.42 -0.71 16.97
C VAL A 149 -0.10 -0.73 16.96
N TYR A 150 -0.74 -1.89 16.93
CA TYR A 150 -2.20 -1.99 17.11
C TYR A 150 -2.67 -1.51 18.48
N SER A 151 -1.83 -1.59 19.50
CA SER A 151 -2.11 -1.07 20.85
C SER A 151 -1.80 0.43 21.00
N SER A 152 -1.21 1.06 19.97
CA SER A 152 -0.87 2.48 19.98
C SER A 152 -2.05 3.37 19.64
N ASP A 153 -1.85 4.69 19.75
CA ASP A 153 -2.84 5.71 19.40
C ASP A 153 -3.04 5.93 17.89
N ASN A 154 -2.39 5.13 17.05
CA ASN A 154 -2.52 5.28 15.61
C ASN A 154 -3.71 4.50 15.05
N GLN A 155 -4.33 5.03 14.02
CA GLN A 155 -5.22 4.28 13.15
C GLN A 155 -4.41 3.31 12.29
N MET A 156 -4.94 2.14 12.00
CA MET A 156 -4.25 1.14 11.18
C MET A 156 -4.82 1.11 9.78
N ILE A 157 -3.96 1.20 8.76
CA ILE A 157 -4.35 1.02 7.36
C ILE A 157 -3.72 -0.27 6.85
N VAL A 158 -4.55 -1.16 6.34
CA VAL A 158 -4.14 -2.51 5.93
C VAL A 158 -4.68 -2.83 4.54
N PHE A 159 -3.82 -3.38 3.70
CA PHE A 159 -4.18 -4.02 2.44
C PHE A 159 -4.03 -5.54 2.60
N PRO A 160 -5.10 -6.26 2.99
CA PRO A 160 -4.96 -7.63 3.48
C PRO A 160 -4.52 -8.64 2.41
N ALA A 161 -4.67 -8.30 1.12
CA ALA A 161 -4.17 -9.12 0.01
C ALA A 161 -2.63 -9.15 -0.05
N GLY A 162 -1.94 -8.14 0.53
CA GLY A 162 -0.49 -8.03 0.55
C GLY A 162 0.17 -7.77 -0.82
N LEU A 163 -0.58 -7.86 -1.89
CA LEU A 163 -0.16 -7.60 -3.28
C LEU A 163 -1.29 -6.86 -4.00
N CYS A 164 -0.91 -6.11 -5.06
CA CYS A 164 -1.90 -5.48 -5.93
C CYS A 164 -2.85 -6.51 -6.53
N SER A 165 -4.08 -6.08 -6.85
CA SER A 165 -5.10 -6.90 -7.51
C SER A 165 -4.58 -7.60 -8.76
N ARG A 166 -5.19 -8.70 -9.11
CA ARG A 166 -4.83 -9.57 -10.23
C ARG A 166 -6.03 -9.81 -11.13
N ASN A 167 -5.76 -10.15 -12.38
CA ASN A 167 -6.80 -10.70 -13.24
C ASN A 167 -7.03 -12.16 -12.85
N ILE A 168 -8.20 -12.44 -12.30
CA ILE A 168 -8.68 -13.77 -11.92
C ILE A 168 -9.94 -14.04 -12.72
N ASP A 169 -9.86 -14.95 -13.67
CA ASP A 169 -10.96 -15.36 -14.55
C ASP A 169 -11.70 -14.18 -15.23
N GLY A 170 -10.92 -13.22 -15.70
CA GLY A 170 -11.42 -12.03 -16.41
C GLY A 170 -11.81 -10.85 -15.50
N LYS A 171 -11.85 -11.02 -14.20
CA LYS A 171 -12.12 -9.95 -13.23
C LYS A 171 -10.85 -9.47 -12.55
N ILE A 172 -10.72 -8.14 -12.43
CA ILE A 172 -9.64 -7.53 -11.64
C ILE A 172 -10.09 -7.49 -10.19
N GLN A 173 -9.36 -8.21 -9.36
CA GLN A 173 -9.66 -8.31 -7.93
C GLN A 173 -8.44 -8.74 -7.13
N ASP A 174 -8.50 -8.49 -5.83
CA ASP A 174 -7.48 -8.95 -4.90
C ASP A 174 -7.41 -10.48 -4.84
N LEU A 175 -6.23 -10.97 -4.56
CA LEU A 175 -6.06 -12.32 -4.07
C LEU A 175 -6.82 -12.50 -2.76
N GLU A 176 -6.85 -13.73 -2.27
CA GLU A 176 -7.43 -14.07 -0.98
C GLU A 176 -6.81 -13.21 0.15
N TRP A 177 -7.65 -12.67 1.02
CA TRP A 177 -7.22 -11.78 2.08
C TRP A 177 -6.61 -12.53 3.26
N GLY A 178 -5.46 -12.09 3.73
CA GLY A 178 -4.82 -12.60 4.94
C GLY A 178 -5.62 -12.22 6.20
N LYS A 179 -5.64 -13.11 7.17
CA LYS A 179 -6.46 -13.03 8.39
C LYS A 179 -5.89 -12.16 9.53
N SER A 180 -4.67 -11.65 9.38
CA SER A 180 -3.96 -10.99 10.49
C SER A 180 -4.69 -9.76 11.03
N PHE A 181 -5.34 -8.97 10.18
CA PHE A 181 -6.08 -7.78 10.60
C PHE A 181 -7.29 -8.13 11.47
N ILE A 182 -8.01 -9.24 11.20
CA ILE A 182 -9.10 -9.72 12.06
C ILE A 182 -8.56 -10.07 13.46
N LYS A 183 -7.48 -10.85 13.51
CA LYS A 183 -6.85 -11.25 14.77
C LYS A 183 -6.44 -10.05 15.62
N PHE A 184 -5.70 -9.09 15.02
CA PHE A 184 -5.20 -7.93 15.77
C PHE A 184 -6.31 -6.94 16.13
N SER A 185 -7.33 -6.75 15.28
CA SER A 185 -8.50 -5.94 15.60
C SER A 185 -9.26 -6.51 16.81
N ARG A 186 -9.48 -7.83 16.86
CA ARG A 186 -10.08 -8.48 18.03
C ARG A 186 -9.24 -8.34 19.30
N LEU A 187 -7.93 -8.53 19.22
CA LEU A 187 -7.03 -8.42 20.37
C LEU A 187 -7.01 -7.01 20.97
N THR A 188 -7.23 -5.98 20.15
CA THR A 188 -7.11 -4.57 20.55
C THR A 188 -8.45 -3.83 20.58
N GLY A 189 -9.58 -4.53 20.35
CA GLY A 189 -10.91 -3.94 20.39
C GLY A 189 -11.20 -2.93 19.29
N ARG A 190 -10.54 -3.04 18.12
CA ARG A 190 -10.70 -2.10 17.00
C ARG A 190 -11.79 -2.57 16.06
N ASP A 191 -12.79 -1.72 15.84
CA ASP A 191 -13.74 -1.92 14.76
C ASP A 191 -13.04 -1.79 13.40
N ILE A 192 -13.60 -2.41 12.36
CA ILE A 192 -13.01 -2.44 11.03
C ILE A 192 -13.82 -1.53 10.12
N VAL A 193 -13.15 -0.58 9.46
CA VAL A 193 -13.74 0.30 8.45
C VAL A 193 -13.38 -0.22 7.07
N PRO A 194 -14.34 -0.78 6.30
CA PRO A 194 -14.09 -1.25 4.95
C PRO A 194 -14.02 -0.08 3.96
N ILE A 195 -13.07 -0.12 3.04
CA ILE A 195 -12.90 0.89 2.00
C ILE A 195 -12.70 0.20 0.66
N HIS A 196 -13.48 0.61 -0.33
CA HIS A 196 -13.28 0.20 -1.71
C HIS A 196 -12.57 1.30 -2.49
N PHE A 197 -11.51 0.93 -3.19
CA PHE A 197 -10.81 1.78 -4.13
C PHE A 197 -11.10 1.29 -5.56
N ASP A 198 -11.79 2.10 -6.35
CA ASP A 198 -12.08 1.78 -7.74
C ASP A 198 -10.91 2.19 -8.64
N GLY A 199 -10.24 1.22 -9.22
CA GLY A 199 -9.08 1.47 -10.07
C GLY A 199 -8.48 0.20 -10.65
N GLU A 200 -7.79 0.35 -11.76
CA GLU A 200 -7.10 -0.75 -12.44
C GLU A 200 -5.75 -0.30 -12.99
N ASN A 201 -4.77 -1.19 -12.90
CA ASN A 201 -3.50 -1.07 -13.62
C ASN A 201 -3.70 -1.42 -15.11
N SER A 202 -2.67 -1.20 -15.91
CA SER A 202 -2.73 -1.50 -17.33
C SER A 202 -2.88 -3.01 -17.63
N LYS A 203 -3.44 -3.34 -18.80
CA LYS A 203 -3.49 -4.72 -19.30
C LYS A 203 -2.08 -5.36 -19.36
N ARG A 204 -1.04 -4.53 -19.57
CA ARG A 204 0.35 -4.98 -19.55
C ARG A 204 0.75 -5.49 -18.17
N PHE A 205 0.43 -4.76 -17.11
CA PHE A 205 0.68 -5.16 -15.73
C PHE A 205 0.09 -6.53 -15.43
N TYR A 206 -1.19 -6.73 -15.73
CA TYR A 206 -1.87 -8.00 -15.46
C TYR A 206 -1.33 -9.15 -16.31
N ARG A 207 -0.96 -8.91 -17.58
CA ARG A 207 -0.31 -9.94 -18.42
C ARG A 207 1.01 -10.40 -17.83
N VAL A 208 1.89 -9.46 -17.45
CA VAL A 208 3.18 -9.80 -16.82
C VAL A 208 2.98 -10.54 -15.51
N ALA A 209 2.04 -10.08 -14.65
CA ALA A 209 1.72 -10.76 -13.41
C ALA A 209 1.23 -12.20 -13.62
N THR A 210 0.37 -12.42 -14.62
CA THR A 210 -0.11 -13.76 -15.00
C THR A 210 1.03 -14.65 -15.51
N TRP A 211 1.94 -14.13 -16.34
CA TRP A 211 3.10 -14.87 -16.81
C TRP A 211 4.05 -15.26 -15.69
N CYS A 212 4.32 -14.32 -14.75
CA CYS A 212 5.15 -14.62 -13.58
C CYS A 212 4.54 -15.79 -12.76
N LYS A 213 3.21 -15.80 -12.58
CA LYS A 213 2.51 -16.88 -11.87
C LYS A 213 2.60 -18.21 -12.65
N ARG A 214 2.29 -18.21 -13.96
CA ARG A 214 2.32 -19.42 -14.81
C ARG A 214 3.70 -20.05 -14.88
N LEU A 215 4.74 -19.22 -15.00
CA LEU A 215 6.13 -19.69 -15.06
C LEU A 215 6.74 -19.95 -13.67
N LYS A 216 5.96 -19.81 -12.60
CA LYS A 216 6.39 -19.99 -11.20
C LYS A 216 7.69 -19.22 -10.89
N LEU A 217 7.81 -17.99 -11.41
CA LEU A 217 9.00 -17.19 -11.22
C LEU A 217 9.11 -16.79 -9.73
N LYS A 218 10.31 -16.93 -9.16
CA LYS A 218 10.60 -16.55 -7.78
C LYS A 218 10.45 -15.05 -7.55
N PHE A 219 10.68 -14.24 -8.59
CA PHE A 219 10.56 -12.78 -8.54
C PHE A 219 9.32 -12.33 -9.31
N ASN A 220 8.52 -11.46 -8.67
CA ASN A 220 7.33 -10.89 -9.28
C ASN A 220 7.71 -9.64 -10.12
N PHE A 221 8.05 -9.86 -11.39
CA PHE A 221 8.45 -8.78 -12.31
C PHE A 221 7.35 -7.72 -12.52
N ALA A 222 6.08 -8.03 -12.27
CA ALA A 222 5.02 -7.04 -12.33
C ALA A 222 5.23 -5.88 -11.33
N MET A 223 5.89 -6.14 -10.20
CA MET A 223 6.24 -5.08 -9.23
C MET A 223 7.15 -4.00 -9.82
N MET A 224 7.99 -4.36 -10.81
CA MET A 224 8.85 -3.39 -11.50
C MET A 224 8.08 -2.47 -12.44
N LEU A 225 6.83 -2.81 -12.78
CA LEU A 225 5.96 -1.96 -13.59
C LEU A 225 5.26 -0.87 -12.76
N LEU A 226 5.20 -1.01 -11.44
CA LEU A 226 4.44 -0.08 -10.58
C LEU A 226 4.83 1.40 -10.72
N PRO A 227 6.12 1.78 -10.87
CA PRO A 227 6.47 3.16 -11.12
C PRO A 227 5.90 3.71 -12.45
N ASP A 228 5.91 2.90 -13.52
CA ASP A 228 5.29 3.27 -14.79
C ASP A 228 3.74 3.31 -14.67
N GLU A 229 3.13 2.38 -13.94
CA GLU A 229 1.67 2.42 -13.67
C GLU A 229 1.30 3.67 -12.85
N MET A 230 2.12 4.03 -11.85
CA MET A 230 1.94 5.27 -11.08
C MET A 230 2.04 6.51 -11.99
N TYR A 231 3.05 6.59 -12.85
CA TYR A 231 3.17 7.69 -13.82
C TYR A 231 1.97 7.75 -14.77
N ARG A 232 1.46 6.60 -15.24
CA ARG A 232 0.24 6.49 -16.07
C ARG A 232 -1.04 6.90 -15.35
N SER A 233 -1.00 7.03 -14.04
CA SER A 233 -2.12 7.52 -13.23
C SER A 233 -2.17 9.05 -13.18
N THR A 234 -1.18 9.76 -13.72
CA THR A 234 -1.15 11.22 -13.80
C THR A 234 -2.42 11.74 -14.47
N GLY A 235 -3.11 12.68 -13.81
CA GLY A 235 -4.34 13.31 -14.29
C GLY A 235 -5.58 12.41 -14.32
N LYS A 236 -5.53 11.21 -13.74
CA LYS A 236 -6.70 10.34 -13.66
C LYS A 236 -7.59 10.67 -12.48
N LYS A 237 -8.87 10.30 -12.61
CA LYS A 237 -9.86 10.35 -11.54
C LYS A 237 -10.08 8.94 -10.97
N TYR A 238 -10.14 8.84 -9.64
CA TYR A 238 -10.43 7.60 -8.92
C TYR A 238 -11.56 7.82 -7.93
N LYS A 239 -12.41 6.78 -7.78
CA LYS A 239 -13.48 6.77 -6.79
C LYS A 239 -13.05 5.93 -5.59
N ILE A 240 -13.34 6.45 -4.40
CA ILE A 240 -13.12 5.77 -3.13
C ILE A 240 -14.43 5.76 -2.36
N THR A 241 -14.86 4.57 -1.93
CA THR A 241 -16.08 4.44 -1.13
C THR A 241 -15.72 3.93 0.26
N ILE A 242 -16.08 4.68 1.29
CA ILE A 242 -15.83 4.34 2.69
C ILE A 242 -17.12 3.78 3.26
N GLY A 243 -17.09 2.52 3.67
CA GLY A 243 -18.23 1.83 4.26
C GLY A 243 -18.39 2.14 5.76
N LYS A 244 -19.53 1.74 6.31
CA LYS A 244 -19.78 1.85 7.75
C LYS A 244 -18.85 0.95 8.56
N PRO A 245 -18.40 1.37 9.74
CA PRO A 245 -17.59 0.53 10.62
C PRO A 245 -18.31 -0.78 10.96
N ILE A 246 -17.57 -1.87 10.89
CA ILE A 246 -18.01 -3.21 11.29
C ILE A 246 -17.54 -3.40 12.74
N PRO A 247 -18.47 -3.54 13.71
CA PRO A 247 -18.11 -3.74 15.10
C PRO A 247 -17.22 -4.97 15.28
N VAL A 248 -16.19 -4.87 16.09
CA VAL A 248 -15.27 -5.98 16.36
C VAL A 248 -16.00 -7.16 17.02
N SER A 249 -17.10 -6.93 17.68
CA SER A 249 -17.97 -7.95 18.28
C SER A 249 -18.66 -8.88 17.26
N GLU A 250 -18.76 -8.46 15.99
CA GLU A 250 -19.27 -9.34 14.93
C GLU A 250 -18.31 -10.50 14.61
N PHE A 251 -17.01 -10.34 14.88
CA PHE A 251 -16.00 -11.36 14.59
C PHE A 251 -15.92 -12.40 15.72
N ASP A 252 -16.97 -13.16 15.90
CA ASP A 252 -17.11 -14.17 16.93
C ASP A 252 -16.48 -15.54 16.53
N LYS A 253 -16.81 -16.58 17.28
CA LYS A 253 -16.32 -17.94 17.02
C LYS A 253 -17.13 -18.73 15.99
N SER A 254 -18.15 -18.15 15.38
CA SER A 254 -18.98 -18.82 14.35
C SER A 254 -18.20 -19.08 13.05
N LYS A 255 -17.15 -18.28 12.81
CA LYS A 255 -16.25 -18.43 11.68
C LYS A 255 -14.80 -18.35 12.14
N SER A 256 -13.90 -18.97 11.38
CA SER A 256 -12.45 -18.76 11.54
C SER A 256 -12.04 -17.33 11.17
N ASP A 257 -10.90 -16.87 11.66
CA ASP A 257 -10.33 -15.57 11.26
C ASP A 257 -10.16 -15.42 9.75
N HIS A 258 -9.91 -16.54 9.06
CA HIS A 258 -9.78 -16.56 7.61
C HIS A 258 -11.12 -16.34 6.91
N GLU A 259 -12.18 -17.05 7.32
CA GLU A 259 -13.52 -16.87 6.78
C GLU A 259 -14.04 -15.46 7.06
N TRP A 260 -13.77 -14.90 8.25
CA TRP A 260 -14.08 -13.51 8.56
C TRP A 260 -13.34 -12.54 7.63
N ALA A 261 -12.06 -12.79 7.33
CA ALA A 261 -11.29 -11.95 6.40
C ALA A 261 -11.92 -11.95 5.00
N GLN A 262 -12.39 -13.11 4.50
CA GLN A 262 -13.08 -13.18 3.21
C GLN A 262 -14.48 -12.53 3.27
N THR A 263 -15.18 -12.62 4.41
CA THR A 263 -16.46 -11.90 4.62
C THR A 263 -16.25 -10.39 4.54
N VAL A 264 -15.21 -9.85 5.18
CA VAL A 264 -14.88 -8.41 5.09
C VAL A 264 -14.45 -8.04 3.67
N ARG A 265 -13.68 -8.92 2.98
CA ARG A 265 -13.31 -8.72 1.57
C ARG A 265 -14.57 -8.56 0.70
N SER A 266 -15.54 -9.44 0.84
CA SER A 266 -16.81 -9.33 0.09
C SER A 266 -17.51 -8.01 0.39
N LYS A 267 -17.66 -7.63 1.66
CA LYS A 267 -18.25 -6.32 2.04
C LYS A 267 -17.53 -5.13 1.40
N VAL A 268 -16.20 -5.20 1.20
CA VAL A 268 -15.45 -4.14 0.49
C VAL A 268 -15.80 -4.09 -0.99
N TYR A 269 -15.96 -5.24 -1.64
CA TYR A 269 -16.33 -5.29 -3.06
C TYR A 269 -17.82 -5.04 -3.33
N ASP A 270 -18.66 -5.02 -2.29
CA ASP A 270 -20.08 -4.68 -2.35
C ASP A 270 -20.37 -3.18 -2.16
N LEU A 271 -19.30 -2.37 -1.84
CA LEU A 271 -19.37 -0.91 -1.76
C LEU A 271 -19.34 -0.27 -3.17
#